data_e2c4b60901ee7ad4c56bf8e5a8a103a6
#
_entry.id   e2c4b60901ee7ad4c56bf8e5a8a103a6
#
_cell.length_a   1.000
_cell.length_b   1.000
_cell.length_c   1.000
_cell.angle_alpha   90.00
_cell.angle_beta   90.00
_cell.angle_gamma   90.00
#
_symmetry.space_group_name_H-M   'P 1'
#
loop_
_entity.id
_entity.type
_entity.pdbx_description
1 polymer ?
#
loop_
_entity_poly.entity_id
_entity_poly.type
_entity_poly.pdbx_seq_one_letter_code
_entity_poly.pdbx_strand_id
1 'polypeptide(L)' 'MADGTEKLPRGIRNKNPGNIKLGTDWDGLADEQSDPVFCVFKEAVWGIRALVKILLTINQANVLK' A
#
# COMPACT_ATOMS: atom_id res chain seq x y z
N MET A 1 2.73 3.54 27.90
CA MET A 1 3.53 4.35 26.95
C MET A 1 3.04 4.09 25.53
N ALA A 2 2.88 5.14 24.75
CA ALA A 2 2.41 4.99 23.39
C ALA A 2 3.40 4.19 22.54
N ASP A 3 2.88 3.31 21.72
CA ASP A 3 3.68 2.60 20.74
C ASP A 3 4.23 3.60 19.72
N GLY A 4 5.51 3.50 19.39
CA GLY A 4 6.14 4.35 18.39
C GLY A 4 5.45 4.29 17.03
N THR A 5 4.81 3.16 16.71
CA THR A 5 4.12 3.00 15.43
C THR A 5 2.93 3.94 15.27
N GLU A 6 2.32 4.38 16.37
CA GLU A 6 1.20 5.31 16.29
C GLU A 6 1.60 6.67 15.74
N LYS A 7 2.88 7.02 15.86
CA LYS A 7 3.42 8.30 15.38
C LYS A 7 3.96 8.22 13.97
N LEU A 8 4.03 7.03 13.37
CA LEU A 8 4.51 6.88 12.02
C LEU A 8 3.45 7.32 11.00
N PRO A 9 3.86 7.86 9.85
CA PRO A 9 2.93 8.08 8.76
C PRO A 9 2.20 6.80 8.39
N ARG A 10 0.95 6.93 7.94
CA ARG A 10 0.11 5.79 7.63
C ARG A 10 0.75 4.82 6.64
N GLY A 11 1.43 5.35 5.63
CA GLY A 11 2.08 4.50 4.63
C GLY A 11 3.13 3.59 5.23
N ILE A 12 3.94 4.10 6.15
CA ILE A 12 4.96 3.30 6.84
C ILE A 12 4.31 2.32 7.80
N ARG A 13 3.35 2.79 8.59
CA ARG A 13 2.64 1.96 9.55
C ARG A 13 1.93 0.79 8.90
N ASN A 14 1.32 1.02 7.73
CA ASN A 14 0.57 0.01 7.00
C ASN A 14 1.44 -0.81 6.05
N LYS A 15 2.75 -0.54 6.00
CA LYS A 15 3.65 -1.17 5.03
C LYS A 15 3.17 -0.93 3.61
N ASN A 16 2.65 0.26 3.37
CA ASN A 16 2.01 0.69 2.14
C ASN A 16 2.55 2.05 1.71
N PRO A 17 3.78 2.09 1.16
CA PRO A 17 4.45 3.36 0.86
C PRO A 17 3.73 4.22 -0.19
N GLY A 18 2.89 3.60 -1.01
CA GLY A 18 2.11 4.32 -2.00
C GLY A 18 0.76 4.79 -1.52
N ASN A 19 0.41 4.56 -0.25
CA ASN A 19 -0.90 4.88 0.30
C ASN A 19 -2.03 4.37 -0.60
N ILE A 20 -1.91 3.10 -1.01
CA ILE A 20 -2.89 2.45 -1.90
C ILE A 20 -4.19 2.25 -1.13
N LYS A 21 -5.28 2.75 -1.68
CA LYS A 21 -6.60 2.65 -1.05
C LYS A 21 -7.18 1.24 -1.17
N LEU A 22 -8.05 0.90 -0.23
CA LEU A 22 -8.81 -0.34 -0.28
C LEU A 22 -9.64 -0.41 -1.57
N GLY A 23 -9.94 -1.62 -2.00
CA GLY A 23 -10.80 -1.84 -3.17
C GLY A 23 -10.27 -2.88 -4.13
N THR A 24 -8.99 -3.18 -4.09
CA THR A 24 -8.37 -4.20 -4.94
C THR A 24 -7.76 -5.27 -4.04
N ASP A 25 -7.92 -6.52 -4.44
CA ASP A 25 -7.36 -7.65 -3.69
C ASP A 25 -5.91 -7.89 -4.11
N TRP A 26 -5.02 -7.07 -3.56
CA TRP A 26 -3.59 -7.16 -3.84
C TRP A 26 -2.98 -8.39 -3.16
N ASP A 27 -1.93 -8.93 -3.79
CA ASP A 27 -1.13 -9.98 -3.15
C ASP A 27 -0.42 -9.42 -1.92
N GLY A 28 -0.36 -10.21 -0.86
CA GLY A 28 0.37 -9.83 0.34
C GLY A 28 -0.36 -8.90 1.29
N LEU A 29 -1.66 -8.74 1.12
CA LEU A 29 -2.46 -8.01 2.09
C LEU A 29 -2.45 -8.71 3.45
N ALA A 30 -2.39 -7.94 4.52
CA ALA A 30 -2.53 -8.48 5.86
C ALA A 30 -3.94 -9.04 6.05
N ASP A 31 -4.06 -10.07 6.89
CA ASP A 31 -5.36 -10.67 7.19
C ASP A 31 -6.31 -9.65 7.82
N GLU A 32 -5.76 -8.81 8.69
CA GLU A 32 -6.53 -7.77 9.36
C GLU A 32 -6.21 -6.41 8.72
N GLN A 33 -7.24 -5.80 8.15
CA GLN A 33 -7.13 -4.49 7.54
C GLN A 33 -7.54 -3.43 8.55
N SER A 34 -6.57 -3.01 9.35
CA SER A 34 -6.82 -2.11 10.48
C SER A 34 -7.03 -0.65 10.09
N ASP A 35 -6.73 -0.29 8.83
CA ASP A 35 -6.95 1.07 8.34
C ASP A 35 -8.26 1.11 7.54
N PRO A 36 -9.16 2.06 7.81
CA PRO A 36 -10.44 2.12 7.11
C PRO A 36 -10.35 2.61 5.67
N VAL A 37 -9.23 3.19 5.28
CA VAL A 37 -9.08 3.84 3.96
C VAL A 37 -8.00 3.14 3.12
N PHE A 38 -6.86 2.86 3.70
CA PHE A 38 -5.68 2.35 2.99
C PHE A 38 -5.44 0.88 3.27
N CYS A 39 -4.85 0.20 2.28
CA CYS A 39 -4.45 -1.21 2.45
C CYS A 39 -3.37 -1.34 3.50
N VAL A 40 -3.42 -2.44 4.24
CA VAL A 40 -2.35 -2.88 5.14
C VAL A 40 -1.72 -4.11 4.51
N PHE A 41 -0.41 -4.09 4.30
CA PHE A 41 0.31 -5.23 3.74
C PHE A 41 1.06 -5.98 4.84
N LYS A 42 1.29 -7.27 4.62
CA LYS A 42 2.03 -8.12 5.56
C LYS A 42 3.47 -7.65 5.72
N GLU A 43 4.08 -7.29 4.59
CA GLU A 43 5.44 -6.77 4.52
C GLU A 43 5.50 -5.61 3.55
N ALA A 44 6.47 -4.72 3.76
CA ALA A 44 6.63 -3.55 2.90
C ALA A 44 6.87 -3.92 1.43
N VAL A 45 7.53 -5.04 1.17
CA VAL A 45 7.79 -5.49 -0.21
C VAL A 45 6.50 -5.69 -1.00
N TRP A 46 5.44 -6.16 -0.35
CA TRP A 46 4.16 -6.34 -1.01
C TRP A 46 3.51 -5.01 -1.39
N GLY A 47 3.62 -4.04 -0.50
CA GLY A 47 3.12 -2.69 -0.78
C GLY A 47 3.91 -2.02 -1.90
N ILE A 48 5.21 -2.20 -1.93
CA ILE A 48 6.06 -1.67 -3.00
C ILE A 48 5.70 -2.34 -4.32
N ARG A 49 5.51 -3.66 -4.32
CA ARG A 49 5.13 -4.39 -5.53
C ARG A 49 3.81 -3.90 -6.11
N ALA A 50 2.82 -3.68 -5.25
CA ALA A 50 1.53 -3.14 -5.68
C ALA A 50 1.69 -1.75 -6.28
N LEU A 51 2.48 -0.89 -5.65
CA LEU A 51 2.77 0.45 -6.16
C LEU A 51 3.42 0.39 -7.54
N VAL A 52 4.39 -0.48 -7.72
CA VAL A 52 5.08 -0.64 -9.02
C VAL A 52 4.08 -1.06 -10.09
N LYS A 53 3.18 -1.99 -9.79
CA LYS A 53 2.15 -2.41 -10.75
C LYS A 53 1.26 -1.25 -11.18
N ILE A 54 0.87 -0.40 -10.23
CA ILE A 54 0.06 0.78 -10.53
C ILE A 54 0.82 1.74 -11.43
N LEU A 55 2.08 2.01 -11.10
CA LEU A 55 2.91 2.94 -11.87
C LEU A 55 3.15 2.43 -13.29
N LEU A 56 3.38 1.14 -13.45
CA LEU A 56 3.55 0.55 -14.77
C LEU A 56 2.28 0.67 -15.61
N THR A 57 1.13 0.48 -15.01
CA THR A 57 -0.16 0.62 -15.69
C THR A 57 -0.36 2.05 -16.19
N ILE A 58 -0.07 3.04 -15.33
CA ILE A 58 -0.19 4.45 -15.69
C ILE A 58 0.81 4.80 -16.81
N ASN A 59 2.04 4.31 -16.68
CA ASN A 59 3.07 4.58 -17.67
C ASN A 59 2.71 3.99 -19.04
N GLN A 60 2.16 2.79 -19.08
CA GLN A 60 1.71 2.18 -20.33
C GLN A 60 0.61 2.99 -20.99
N ALA A 61 -0.34 3.50 -20.20
CA ALA A 61 -1.40 4.34 -20.72
C ALA A 61 -0.84 5.62 -21.33
N ASN A 62 0.19 6.20 -20.73
CA ASN A 62 0.82 7.41 -21.25
C ASN A 62 1.64 7.16 -22.50
N VAL A 63 2.31 6.01 -22.57
CA VAL A 63 3.14 5.66 -23.72
C VAL A 63 2.30 5.44 -24.98
N LEU A 64 1.07 4.99 -24.82
CA LEU A 64 0.18 4.74 -25.95
C LEU A 64 -0.40 6.01 -26.56
N LYS A 65 -0.13 7.14 -25.96
CA LYS A 65 -0.52 8.43 -26.52
C LYS A 65 0.59 8.96 -27.45
#